data_f46682a5cb3e6f870f52efee5576a0ab
#
_entry.id   f46682a5cb3e6f870f52efee5576a0ab
#
_cell.length_a   1.000
_cell.length_b   1.000
_cell.length_c   1.000
_cell.angle_alpha   90.00
_cell.angle_beta   90.00
_cell.angle_gamma   90.00
#
_symmetry.space_group_name_H-M   'P 1'
#
loop_
_entity.id
_entity.type
_entity.pdbx_description
1 polymer ?
#
loop_
_entity_poly.entity_id
_entity_poly.type
_entity_poly.pdbx_seq_one_letter_code
_entity_poly.pdbx_strand_id
1 'polypeptide(L)'
;MTEQGTSIIQEFDQTPAKVFEAVIDVRGWWSKNITGSTAAPADEFVYDVPDVHHSRIRLVDVVPSQRVVWRVLDNTFSFVQDQAEWTDTEIRFEISAGADGRTVLRFTHVGLVPEFECYDVCHKSWGFYVGHSLRKLITTGTGLPNEITDDVEVIGARMESVAG
;
A
#
# COMPACT_ATOMS: atom_id res chain seq x y z
N MET A 1 -5.85 -1.29 -23.20
CA MET A 1 -5.43 0.05 -22.78
C MET A 1 -4.72 -0.03 -21.45
N THR A 2 -3.54 0.57 -21.36
CA THR A 2 -2.74 0.49 -20.14
C THR A 2 -3.22 1.54 -19.15
N GLU A 3 -3.56 1.12 -17.93
CA GLU A 3 -3.92 2.06 -16.88
C GLU A 3 -2.65 2.75 -16.38
N GLN A 4 -2.69 4.07 -16.25
CA GLN A 4 -1.54 4.83 -15.76
C GLN A 4 -1.50 4.79 -14.24
N GLY A 5 -0.30 4.62 -13.69
CA GLY A 5 -0.11 4.57 -12.25
C GLY A 5 1.26 4.01 -11.90
N THR A 6 1.51 3.91 -10.59
CA THR A 6 2.74 3.31 -10.06
C THR A 6 2.50 1.83 -9.81
N SER A 7 3.39 0.98 -10.34
CA SER A 7 3.28 -0.49 -10.19
C SER A 7 4.54 -1.09 -9.59
N ILE A 8 4.35 -2.14 -8.78
CA ILE A 8 5.43 -2.95 -8.20
C ILE A 8 5.05 -4.41 -8.38
N ILE A 9 5.92 -5.19 -9.00
CA ILE A 9 5.69 -6.62 -9.25
C ILE A 9 6.74 -7.42 -8.49
N GLN A 10 6.28 -8.41 -7.71
CA GLN A 10 7.16 -9.26 -6.92
C GLN A 10 6.75 -10.72 -7.01
N GLU A 11 7.72 -11.61 -6.86
CA GLU A 11 7.50 -13.06 -6.83
C GLU A 11 7.83 -13.60 -5.45
N PHE A 12 7.06 -14.61 -5.01
CA PHE A 12 7.19 -15.20 -3.69
C PHE A 12 7.12 -16.73 -3.78
N ASP A 13 7.81 -17.41 -2.85
CA ASP A 13 7.68 -18.85 -2.68
C ASP A 13 6.44 -19.23 -1.86
N GLN A 14 5.87 -18.26 -1.15
CA GLN A 14 4.67 -18.44 -0.34
C GLN A 14 3.43 -18.63 -1.23
N THR A 15 2.41 -19.30 -0.71
CA THR A 15 1.17 -19.56 -1.45
C THR A 15 0.38 -18.26 -1.72
N PRO A 16 -0.50 -18.26 -2.75
CA PRO A 16 -1.40 -17.12 -2.95
C PRO A 16 -2.24 -16.79 -1.73
N ALA A 17 -2.69 -17.79 -0.98
CA ALA A 17 -3.45 -17.57 0.26
C ALA A 17 -2.62 -16.81 1.29
N LYS A 18 -1.36 -17.18 1.47
CA LYS A 18 -0.48 -16.53 2.42
C LYS A 18 -0.15 -15.09 2.01
N VAL A 19 0.06 -14.85 0.72
CA VAL A 19 0.26 -13.49 0.19
C VAL A 19 -1.01 -12.65 0.42
N PHE A 20 -2.17 -13.21 0.15
CA PHE A 20 -3.45 -12.53 0.38
C PHE A 20 -3.64 -12.16 1.85
N GLU A 21 -3.39 -13.10 2.77
CA GLU A 21 -3.53 -12.84 4.21
C GLU A 21 -2.63 -11.68 4.68
N ALA A 22 -1.43 -11.59 4.13
CA ALA A 22 -0.52 -10.49 4.45
C ALA A 22 -1.03 -9.15 3.90
N VAL A 23 -1.53 -9.14 2.68
CA VAL A 23 -2.07 -7.92 2.05
C VAL A 23 -3.19 -7.32 2.87
N ILE A 24 -4.13 -8.14 3.35
CA ILE A 24 -5.27 -7.63 4.16
C ILE A 24 -4.88 -7.28 5.59
N ASP A 25 -3.71 -7.71 6.04
CA ASP A 25 -3.16 -7.31 7.34
C ASP A 25 -2.42 -5.98 7.22
N VAL A 26 -3.16 -4.94 6.90
CA VAL A 26 -2.60 -3.62 6.58
C VAL A 26 -1.80 -3.04 7.75
N ARG A 27 -2.23 -3.32 8.98
CA ARG A 27 -1.49 -2.91 10.18
C ARG A 27 -0.16 -3.64 10.33
N GLY A 28 0.01 -4.75 9.67
CA GLY A 28 1.24 -5.55 9.73
C GLY A 28 2.34 -5.02 8.81
N TRP A 29 1.99 -4.22 7.79
CA TRP A 29 2.99 -3.76 6.84
C TRP A 29 2.93 -2.26 6.52
N TRP A 30 1.78 -1.61 6.63
CA TRP A 30 1.68 -0.18 6.30
C TRP A 30 1.75 0.68 7.54
N SER A 31 0.76 0.58 8.43
CA SER A 31 0.71 1.42 9.61
C SER A 31 -0.08 0.78 10.74
N LYS A 32 0.41 0.96 11.96
CA LYS A 32 -0.36 0.62 13.16
C LYS A 32 -1.43 1.67 13.48
N ASN A 33 -1.37 2.82 12.82
CA ASN A 33 -2.31 3.93 13.00
C ASN A 33 -3.55 3.80 12.11
N ILE A 34 -3.93 2.60 11.78
CA ILE A 34 -5.10 2.33 10.95
C ILE A 34 -6.28 2.01 11.85
N THR A 35 -7.40 2.73 11.65
CA THR A 35 -8.65 2.55 12.37
C THR A 35 -9.69 2.00 11.39
N GLY A 36 -10.43 0.99 11.80
CA GLY A 36 -11.46 0.38 10.96
C GLY A 36 -11.11 -1.03 10.54
N SER A 37 -11.80 -1.54 9.53
CA SER A 37 -11.67 -2.91 9.03
C SER A 37 -11.00 -2.94 7.66
N THR A 38 -10.12 -3.93 7.44
CA THR A 38 -9.23 -3.97 6.28
C THR A 38 -9.30 -5.28 5.48
N ALA A 39 -10.34 -6.11 5.68
CA ALA A 39 -10.33 -7.49 5.20
C ALA A 39 -11.46 -7.89 4.26
N ALA A 40 -12.64 -7.30 4.38
CA ALA A 40 -13.84 -7.74 3.64
C ALA A 40 -14.33 -6.68 2.67
N PRO A 41 -15.10 -7.07 1.64
CA PRO A 41 -15.71 -6.08 0.74
C PRO A 41 -16.57 -5.08 1.51
N ALA A 42 -16.52 -3.83 1.13
CA ALA A 42 -17.19 -2.69 1.76
C ALA A 42 -16.60 -2.26 3.10
N ASP A 43 -15.57 -2.92 3.60
CA ASP A 43 -14.85 -2.44 4.78
C ASP A 43 -14.20 -1.08 4.49
N GLU A 44 -14.20 -0.21 5.48
CA GLU A 44 -13.52 1.09 5.40
C GLU A 44 -12.52 1.23 6.52
N PHE A 45 -11.40 1.85 6.22
CA PHE A 45 -10.40 2.16 7.22
C PHE A 45 -9.82 3.55 6.99
N VAL A 46 -9.25 4.11 8.05
CA VAL A 46 -8.60 5.41 8.02
C VAL A 46 -7.13 5.22 8.36
N TYR A 47 -6.28 5.76 7.49
CA TYR A 47 -4.85 5.88 7.72
C TYR A 47 -4.57 7.33 8.11
N ASP A 48 -3.92 7.53 9.25
CA ASP A 48 -3.65 8.87 9.75
C ASP A 48 -2.24 9.01 10.31
N VAL A 49 -1.45 9.87 9.69
CA VAL A 49 -0.22 10.39 10.28
C VAL A 49 -0.53 11.84 10.64
N PRO A 50 -0.69 12.16 11.93
CA PRO A 50 -1.14 13.49 12.34
C PRO A 50 -0.34 14.62 11.69
N ASP A 51 -1.06 15.61 11.16
CA ASP A 51 -0.51 16.79 10.50
C ASP A 51 0.30 16.51 9.21
N VAL A 52 0.27 15.28 8.69
CA VAL A 52 1.03 14.90 7.48
C VAL A 52 0.15 14.25 6.42
N HIS A 53 -0.52 13.16 6.77
CA HIS A 53 -1.28 12.36 5.80
C HIS A 53 -2.51 11.76 6.45
N HIS A 54 -3.68 12.05 5.90
CA HIS A 54 -4.95 11.46 6.31
C HIS A 54 -5.64 10.89 5.07
N SER A 55 -6.06 9.62 5.13
CA SER A 55 -6.79 8.99 4.03
C SER A 55 -7.88 8.08 4.57
N ARG A 56 -9.08 8.19 4.00
CA ARG A 56 -10.17 7.25 4.22
C ARG A 56 -10.28 6.37 2.99
N ILE A 57 -10.21 5.07 3.19
CA ILE A 57 -10.10 4.08 2.11
C ILE A 57 -11.16 3.01 2.29
N ARG A 58 -11.76 2.60 1.18
CA ARG A 58 -12.77 1.54 1.16
C ARG A 58 -12.30 0.37 0.32
N LEU A 59 -12.51 -0.85 0.81
CA LEU A 59 -12.29 -2.06 0.04
C LEU A 59 -13.49 -2.25 -0.90
N VAL A 60 -13.26 -2.06 -2.19
CA VAL A 60 -14.34 -2.13 -3.19
C VAL A 60 -14.41 -3.49 -3.88
N ASP A 61 -13.33 -4.28 -3.84
CA ASP A 61 -13.32 -5.63 -4.39
C ASP A 61 -12.34 -6.49 -3.58
N VAL A 62 -12.78 -7.64 -3.10
CA VAL A 62 -11.94 -8.59 -2.38
C VAL A 62 -12.30 -9.99 -2.86
N VAL A 63 -11.33 -10.65 -3.52
CA VAL A 63 -11.47 -12.04 -3.93
C VAL A 63 -10.32 -12.81 -3.28
N PRO A 64 -10.60 -13.70 -2.32
CA PRO A 64 -9.57 -14.39 -1.57
C PRO A 64 -8.52 -15.05 -2.48
N SER A 65 -7.27 -14.87 -2.15
CA SER A 65 -6.09 -15.38 -2.87
C SER A 65 -5.93 -14.86 -4.30
N GLN A 66 -6.74 -13.88 -4.72
CA GLN A 66 -6.70 -13.37 -6.10
C GLN A 66 -6.58 -11.86 -6.20
N ARG A 67 -7.33 -11.11 -5.38
CA ARG A 67 -7.38 -9.66 -5.59
C ARG A 67 -7.90 -8.91 -4.37
N VAL A 68 -7.29 -7.77 -4.11
CA VAL A 68 -7.81 -6.76 -3.17
C VAL A 68 -7.73 -5.41 -3.88
N VAL A 69 -8.85 -4.68 -3.93
CA VAL A 69 -8.91 -3.35 -4.55
C VAL A 69 -9.43 -2.35 -3.53
N TRP A 70 -8.69 -1.28 -3.35
CA TRP A 70 -9.06 -0.17 -2.48
C TRP A 70 -9.41 1.05 -3.32
N ARG A 71 -10.40 1.81 -2.87
CA ARG A 71 -10.67 3.14 -3.42
C ARG A 71 -10.42 4.18 -2.35
N VAL A 72 -9.68 5.21 -2.69
CA VAL A 72 -9.43 6.33 -1.79
C VAL A 72 -10.63 7.26 -1.86
N LEU A 73 -11.40 7.34 -0.76
CA LEU A 73 -12.61 8.15 -0.69
C LEU A 73 -12.28 9.61 -0.38
N ASP A 74 -11.38 9.83 0.58
CA ASP A 74 -10.90 11.14 0.98
C ASP A 74 -9.41 11.05 1.27
N ASN A 75 -8.70 12.15 1.04
CA ASN A 75 -7.28 12.21 1.31
C ASN A 75 -6.86 13.65 1.60
N THR A 76 -5.92 13.82 2.53
CA THR A 76 -5.30 15.10 2.82
C THR A 76 -3.80 14.91 3.04
N PHE A 77 -2.99 15.66 2.29
CA PHE A 77 -1.54 15.76 2.49
C PHE A 77 -1.19 17.19 2.89
N SER A 78 -0.40 17.35 3.94
CA SER A 78 0.02 18.68 4.39
C SER A 78 1.23 19.22 3.63
N PHE A 79 1.97 18.35 2.94
CA PHE A 79 3.28 18.69 2.36
C PHE A 79 3.22 19.09 0.87
N VAL A 80 2.03 19.16 0.28
CA VAL A 80 1.82 19.59 -1.11
C VAL A 80 0.66 20.58 -1.19
N GLN A 81 0.57 21.34 -2.28
CA GLN A 81 -0.50 22.32 -2.47
C GLN A 81 -1.83 21.63 -2.77
N ASP A 82 -1.85 20.65 -3.67
CA ASP A 82 -3.03 19.85 -3.91
C ASP A 82 -3.08 18.71 -2.90
N GLN A 83 -3.68 18.99 -1.75
CA GLN A 83 -3.70 18.08 -0.61
C GLN A 83 -4.57 16.84 -0.83
N ALA A 84 -5.40 16.82 -1.86
CA ALA A 84 -6.36 15.75 -2.13
C ALA A 84 -6.04 14.92 -3.38
N GLU A 85 -4.77 14.86 -3.79
CA GLU A 85 -4.37 14.18 -5.03
C GLU A 85 -4.73 12.70 -5.09
N TRP A 86 -4.79 12.00 -3.96
CA TRP A 86 -5.16 10.59 -3.94
C TRP A 86 -6.67 10.36 -4.02
N THR A 87 -7.48 11.38 -3.77
CA THR A 87 -8.95 11.22 -3.76
C THR A 87 -9.43 10.67 -5.10
N ASP A 88 -10.29 9.67 -5.03
CA ASP A 88 -10.84 8.94 -6.19
C ASP A 88 -9.85 8.06 -6.96
N THR A 89 -8.63 7.88 -6.47
CA THR A 89 -7.71 6.90 -7.07
C THR A 89 -7.99 5.51 -6.53
N GLU A 90 -7.48 4.48 -7.23
CA GLU A 90 -7.59 3.08 -6.82
C GLU A 90 -6.23 2.49 -6.51
N ILE A 91 -6.21 1.61 -5.52
CA ILE A 91 -5.00 0.86 -5.15
C ILE A 91 -5.35 -0.62 -5.31
N ARG A 92 -4.64 -1.32 -6.18
CA ARG A 92 -4.91 -2.72 -6.52
C ARG A 92 -3.79 -3.65 -6.12
N PHE A 93 -4.16 -4.78 -5.54
CA PHE A 93 -3.27 -5.89 -5.24
C PHE A 93 -3.81 -7.10 -6.01
N GLU A 94 -3.06 -7.56 -7.00
CA GLU A 94 -3.46 -8.68 -7.85
C GLU A 94 -2.48 -9.83 -7.63
N ILE A 95 -3.03 -11.01 -7.29
CA ILE A 95 -2.27 -12.20 -6.93
C ILE A 95 -2.52 -13.26 -7.98
N SER A 96 -1.47 -13.84 -8.54
CA SER A 96 -1.59 -14.86 -9.56
C SER A 96 -0.48 -15.91 -9.41
N ALA A 97 -0.67 -17.04 -10.09
CA ALA A 97 0.37 -18.07 -10.18
C ALA A 97 1.37 -17.63 -11.24
N GLY A 98 2.64 -17.62 -10.87
CA GLY A 98 3.75 -17.37 -11.79
C GLY A 98 4.35 -18.64 -12.35
N ALA A 99 5.43 -18.50 -13.11
CA ALA A 99 6.21 -19.62 -13.57
C ALA A 99 6.79 -20.40 -12.37
N ASP A 100 7.04 -21.69 -12.55
CA ASP A 100 7.66 -22.55 -11.54
C ASP A 100 6.87 -22.67 -10.24
N GLY A 101 5.55 -22.42 -10.27
CA GLY A 101 4.69 -22.55 -9.10
C GLY A 101 4.84 -21.43 -8.07
N ARG A 102 5.56 -20.37 -8.40
CA ARG A 102 5.70 -19.21 -7.51
C ARG A 102 4.45 -18.35 -7.57
N THR A 103 4.28 -17.51 -6.55
CA THR A 103 3.17 -16.56 -6.49
C THR A 103 3.65 -15.19 -6.95
N VAL A 104 2.89 -14.54 -7.82
CA VAL A 104 3.17 -13.18 -8.28
C VAL A 104 2.18 -12.23 -7.62
N LEU A 105 2.70 -11.17 -7.00
CA LEU A 105 1.90 -10.06 -6.49
C LEU A 105 2.19 -8.83 -7.35
N ARG A 106 1.14 -8.30 -7.95
CA ARG A 106 1.20 -7.04 -8.68
C ARG A 106 0.44 -5.97 -7.90
N PHE A 107 1.17 -4.98 -7.43
CA PHE A 107 0.60 -3.80 -6.79
C PHE A 107 0.52 -2.68 -7.84
N THR A 108 -0.60 -1.96 -7.88
CA THR A 108 -0.75 -0.78 -8.74
C THR A 108 -1.55 0.29 -8.01
N HIS A 109 -0.99 1.49 -7.89
CA HIS A 109 -1.76 2.66 -7.48
C HIS A 109 -2.19 3.38 -8.76
N VAL A 110 -3.39 3.06 -9.23
CA VAL A 110 -3.96 3.63 -10.46
C VAL A 110 -4.27 5.09 -10.22
N GLY A 111 -3.76 5.96 -11.09
CA GLY A 111 -3.95 7.40 -10.96
C GLY A 111 -2.77 8.13 -10.31
N LEU A 112 -1.85 7.41 -9.66
CA LEU A 112 -0.63 8.03 -9.13
C LEU A 112 0.39 8.16 -10.26
N VAL A 113 0.50 9.34 -10.81
CA VAL A 113 1.29 9.64 -12.01
C VAL A 113 2.33 10.74 -11.72
N PRO A 114 3.40 10.85 -12.55
CA PRO A 114 4.47 11.82 -12.31
C PRO A 114 4.02 13.28 -12.24
N GLU A 115 2.86 13.61 -12.76
CA GLU A 115 2.29 14.94 -12.70
C GLU A 115 1.78 15.33 -11.30
N PHE A 116 1.58 14.35 -10.40
CA PHE A 116 1.17 14.64 -9.04
C PHE A 116 2.31 15.27 -8.24
N GLU A 117 2.01 16.29 -7.44
CA GLU A 117 3.01 16.92 -6.57
C GLU A 117 3.61 15.93 -5.57
N CYS A 118 2.81 14.97 -5.09
CA CYS A 118 3.27 13.97 -4.14
C CYS A 118 4.01 12.79 -4.79
N TYR A 119 4.13 12.75 -6.12
CA TYR A 119 4.56 11.53 -6.83
C TYR A 119 5.87 10.95 -6.27
N ASP A 120 6.91 11.75 -6.12
CA ASP A 120 8.20 11.25 -5.65
C ASP A 120 8.11 10.65 -4.25
N VAL A 121 7.43 11.34 -3.33
CA VAL A 121 7.23 10.86 -1.95
C VAL A 121 6.36 9.61 -1.94
N CYS A 122 5.24 9.63 -2.66
CA CYS A 122 4.29 8.53 -2.67
C CYS A 122 4.88 7.29 -3.38
N HIS A 123 5.61 7.49 -4.46
CA HIS A 123 6.29 6.40 -5.17
C HIS A 123 7.34 5.73 -4.28
N LYS A 124 8.14 6.51 -3.57
CA LYS A 124 9.13 5.99 -2.61
C LYS A 124 8.46 5.30 -1.43
N SER A 125 7.35 5.86 -0.94
CA SER A 125 6.58 5.27 0.16
C SER A 125 6.07 3.88 -0.22
N TRP A 126 5.48 3.73 -1.39
CA TRP A 126 5.03 2.42 -1.86
C TRP A 126 6.19 1.46 -2.07
N GLY A 127 7.32 1.93 -2.59
CA GLY A 127 8.53 1.12 -2.72
C GLY A 127 8.97 0.55 -1.38
N PHE A 128 8.91 1.34 -0.30
CA PHE A 128 9.22 0.86 1.03
C PHE A 128 8.11 -0.05 1.59
N TYR A 129 6.84 0.40 1.59
CA TYR A 129 5.78 -0.34 2.26
C TYR A 129 5.38 -1.61 1.51
N VAL A 130 5.30 -1.57 0.20
CA VAL A 130 4.96 -2.75 -0.61
C VAL A 130 6.21 -3.55 -0.97
N GLY A 131 7.26 -2.89 -1.45
CA GLY A 131 8.47 -3.55 -1.93
C GLY A 131 9.37 -4.09 -0.83
N HIS A 132 9.26 -3.58 0.40
CA HIS A 132 10.11 -4.02 1.51
C HIS A 132 9.30 -4.50 2.71
N SER A 133 8.44 -3.67 3.29
CA SER A 133 7.68 -4.03 4.50
C SER A 133 6.71 -5.18 4.27
N LEU A 134 5.86 -5.11 3.26
CA LEU A 134 4.92 -6.18 2.91
C LEU A 134 5.67 -7.44 2.53
N ARG A 135 6.74 -7.32 1.74
CA ARG A 135 7.57 -8.48 1.39
C ARG A 135 8.13 -9.16 2.64
N LYS A 136 8.63 -8.39 3.59
CA LYS A 136 9.14 -8.90 4.85
C LYS A 136 8.04 -9.62 5.64
N LEU A 137 6.83 -9.05 5.70
CA LEU A 137 5.69 -9.68 6.36
C LEU A 137 5.36 -11.03 5.71
N ILE A 138 5.32 -11.09 4.37
CA ILE A 138 5.03 -12.32 3.64
C ILE A 138 6.10 -13.39 3.88
N THR A 139 7.38 -13.00 3.83
CA THR A 139 8.49 -13.96 3.87
C THR A 139 8.95 -14.33 5.28
N THR A 140 8.76 -13.46 6.26
CA THR A 140 9.25 -13.68 7.64
C THR A 140 8.16 -13.70 8.71
N GLY A 141 6.95 -13.21 8.39
CA GLY A 141 5.86 -13.06 9.35
C GLY A 141 5.86 -11.74 10.10
N THR A 142 6.82 -10.86 9.86
CA THR A 142 6.93 -9.56 10.53
C THR A 142 7.29 -8.47 9.53
N GLY A 143 6.41 -7.46 9.38
CA GLY A 143 6.67 -6.31 8.53
C GLY A 143 7.27 -5.13 9.29
N LEU A 144 7.26 -3.97 8.64
CA LEU A 144 7.81 -2.72 9.18
C LEU A 144 6.78 -1.58 9.06
N PRO A 145 5.60 -1.72 9.69
CA PRO A 145 4.59 -0.65 9.62
C PRO A 145 5.06 0.57 10.41
N ASN A 146 4.58 1.75 10.00
CA ASN A 146 4.84 2.95 10.81
C ASN A 146 3.93 2.97 12.05
N GLU A 147 4.31 3.77 13.03
CA GLU A 147 3.55 3.95 14.28
C GLU A 147 3.31 5.44 14.51
N ILE A 148 2.29 5.75 15.32
CA ILE A 148 1.93 7.13 15.63
C ILE A 148 3.06 7.91 16.31
N THR A 149 3.99 7.19 16.96
CA THR A 149 5.16 7.78 17.61
C THR A 149 6.29 8.10 16.65
N ASP A 150 6.23 7.60 15.40
CA ASP A 150 7.24 7.87 14.40
C ASP A 150 7.05 9.30 13.88
N ASP A 151 8.13 10.05 13.77
CA ASP A 151 8.08 11.35 13.11
C ASP A 151 8.38 11.20 11.60
N VAL A 152 8.18 12.31 10.88
CA VAL A 152 8.35 12.31 9.42
C VAL A 152 9.79 12.02 9.02
N GLU A 153 10.76 12.47 9.81
CA GLU A 153 12.18 12.24 9.54
C GLU A 153 12.53 10.76 9.63
N VAL A 154 12.00 10.06 10.64
CA VAL A 154 12.25 8.63 10.84
C VAL A 154 11.66 7.84 9.66
N ILE A 155 10.42 8.16 9.27
CA ILE A 155 9.76 7.51 8.13
C ILE A 155 10.54 7.78 6.84
N GLY A 156 10.95 9.01 6.62
CA GLY A 156 11.74 9.40 5.45
C GLY A 156 13.08 8.68 5.37
N ALA A 157 13.78 8.56 6.50
CA ALA A 157 15.05 7.85 6.57
C ALA A 157 14.91 6.36 6.24
N ARG A 158 13.83 5.71 6.71
CA ARG A 158 13.54 4.32 6.37
C ARG A 158 13.33 4.14 4.87
N MET A 159 12.56 5.04 4.24
CA MET A 159 12.31 4.98 2.80
C MET A 159 13.57 5.20 1.99
N GLU A 160 14.41 6.14 2.38
CA GLU A 160 15.67 6.43 1.68
C GLU A 160 16.64 5.25 1.77
N SER A 161 16.71 4.56 2.92
CA SER A 161 17.60 3.42 3.09
C SER A 161 17.25 2.24 2.16
N VAL A 162 16.00 2.15 1.74
CA VAL A 162 15.53 1.10 0.83
C VAL A 162 15.67 1.53 -0.63
N ALA A 163 15.49 2.82 -0.92
CA ALA A 163 15.55 3.36 -2.27
C ALA A 163 16.98 3.58 -2.78
N GLY A 164 17.96 3.57 -1.87
CA GLY A 164 19.38 3.80 -2.19
C GLY A 164 20.07 2.68 -2.94
#